data_1fd280f038820eccebb935674cf5ca71
#
_entry.id   1fd280f038820eccebb935674cf5ca71
#
_cell.length_a   1.000
_cell.length_b   1.000
_cell.length_c   1.000
_cell.angle_alpha   90.00
_cell.angle_beta   90.00
_cell.angle_gamma   90.00
#
_symmetry.space_group_name_H-M   'P 1'
#
loop_
_entity.id
_entity.type
_entity.pdbx_description
1 polymer ?
#
loop_
_entity_poly.entity_id
_entity_poly.type
_entity_poly.pdbx_seq_one_letter_code
_entity_poly.pdbx_strand_id
1 'polypeptide(L)'
;FSDILTIPDAMGQGLYFVEGEGPKFRKVIRTAEDVENLPDVDIASELSYVTDAVSLIRRELNGQVPLIGFSGSPWTLSTYMIEGGGSKDFRLVKKFMYDNPEAMHELLSKLARAVTDYLNAQIQAGAQAVQIFDTGGGILTTQSYQANSLNYMKSIVENLIPENEGRK
;
A
#
# COMPACT_ATOMS: atom_id res chain seq x y z
N PHE A 1 11.65 -11.64 -1.44
CA PHE A 1 10.28 -11.23 -1.30
C PHE A 1 10.21 -9.88 -0.57
N SER A 2 9.96 -8.80 -1.23
CA SER A 2 9.61 -7.52 -0.59
C SER A 2 9.20 -6.53 -1.66
N ASP A 3 7.91 -6.40 -1.89
CA ASP A 3 7.36 -5.41 -2.80
C ASP A 3 6.19 -4.71 -2.12
N ILE A 4 6.20 -3.38 -2.16
CA ILE A 4 5.09 -2.58 -1.65
C ILE A 4 3.89 -2.56 -2.62
N LEU A 5 4.05 -3.08 -3.84
CA LEU A 5 3.06 -2.98 -4.91
C LEU A 5 2.12 -4.19 -5.01
N THR A 6 2.15 -5.07 -4.02
CA THR A 6 1.26 -6.25 -3.95
C THR A 6 -0.21 -5.90 -3.89
N ILE A 7 -0.59 -4.83 -3.15
CA ILE A 7 -1.97 -4.36 -3.08
C ILE A 7 -2.47 -3.83 -4.43
N PRO A 8 -1.77 -2.91 -5.12
CA PRO A 8 -2.15 -2.49 -6.47
C PRO A 8 -2.25 -3.66 -7.47
N ASP A 9 -1.37 -4.65 -7.37
CA ASP A 9 -1.43 -5.85 -8.22
C ASP A 9 -2.70 -6.65 -7.96
N ALA A 10 -3.01 -6.92 -6.69
CA ALA A 10 -4.26 -7.58 -6.28
C ALA A 10 -5.53 -6.78 -6.67
N MET A 11 -5.43 -5.45 -6.78
CA MET A 11 -6.48 -4.60 -7.36
C MET A 11 -6.59 -4.71 -8.90
N GLY A 12 -5.84 -5.62 -9.52
CA GLY A 12 -5.92 -5.91 -10.94
C GLY A 12 -5.14 -4.94 -11.83
N GLN A 13 -4.18 -4.19 -11.29
CA GLN A 13 -3.34 -3.28 -12.09
C GLN A 13 -2.32 -4.04 -12.96
N GLY A 14 -2.03 -5.30 -12.64
CA GLY A 14 -1.15 -6.17 -13.43
C GLY A 14 0.31 -5.72 -13.37
N LEU A 15 0.94 -5.95 -12.23
CA LEU A 15 2.34 -5.64 -11.97
C LEU A 15 3.26 -6.49 -12.87
N TYR A 16 4.28 -5.86 -13.45
CA TYR A 16 5.36 -6.54 -14.15
C TYR A 16 6.67 -5.77 -13.99
N PHE A 17 7.79 -6.43 -14.24
CA PHE A 17 9.10 -5.82 -14.10
C PHE A 17 9.77 -5.66 -15.47
N VAL A 18 10.40 -4.51 -15.66
CA VAL A 18 11.23 -4.21 -16.84
C VAL A 18 12.67 -4.07 -16.38
N GLU A 19 13.57 -4.82 -17.02
CA GLU A 19 14.99 -4.76 -16.70
C GLU A 19 15.53 -3.32 -16.88
N GLY A 20 16.20 -2.81 -15.84
CA GLY A 20 16.74 -1.45 -15.81
C GLY A 20 15.71 -0.34 -15.54
N GLU A 21 14.41 -0.62 -15.58
CA GLU A 21 13.35 0.38 -15.35
C GLU A 21 12.54 0.12 -14.07
N GLY A 22 12.57 -1.14 -13.56
CA GLY A 22 11.87 -1.53 -12.34
C GLY A 22 10.40 -1.91 -12.57
N PRO A 23 9.55 -1.76 -11.51
CA PRO A 23 8.15 -2.18 -11.55
C PRO A 23 7.30 -1.27 -12.42
N LYS A 24 6.36 -1.87 -13.16
CA LYS A 24 5.35 -1.18 -13.98
C LYS A 24 3.99 -1.86 -13.87
N PHE A 25 2.94 -1.11 -14.19
CA PHE A 25 1.58 -1.60 -14.23
C PHE A 25 1.04 -1.63 -15.67
N ARG A 26 0.31 -2.69 -16.01
CA ARG A 26 -0.37 -2.83 -17.31
C ARG A 26 -1.59 -1.93 -17.42
N LYS A 27 -2.32 -1.77 -16.31
CA LYS A 27 -3.44 -0.84 -16.18
C LYS A 27 -3.02 0.29 -15.26
N VAL A 28 -3.44 1.49 -15.59
CA VAL A 28 -3.08 2.71 -14.86
C VAL A 28 -4.33 3.56 -14.64
N ILE A 29 -4.35 4.33 -13.57
CA ILE A 29 -5.43 5.23 -13.23
C ILE A 29 -5.22 6.56 -13.98
N ARG A 30 -6.24 7.01 -14.70
CA ARG A 30 -6.23 8.29 -15.43
C ARG A 30 -7.48 9.13 -15.18
N THR A 31 -8.58 8.50 -14.80
CA THR A 31 -9.89 9.13 -14.66
C THR A 31 -10.53 8.78 -13.30
N ALA A 32 -11.57 9.52 -12.92
CA ALA A 32 -12.40 9.18 -11.75
C ALA A 32 -13.07 7.82 -11.93
N GLU A 33 -13.52 7.49 -13.14
CA GLU A 33 -14.13 6.20 -13.46
C GLU A 33 -13.16 5.03 -13.23
N ASP A 34 -11.86 5.21 -13.52
CA ASP A 34 -10.84 4.18 -13.20
C ASP A 34 -10.78 3.91 -11.70
N VAL A 35 -10.94 4.93 -10.86
CA VAL A 35 -10.97 4.80 -9.40
C VAL A 35 -12.25 4.11 -8.92
N GLU A 36 -13.40 4.49 -9.45
CA GLU A 36 -14.68 3.88 -9.12
C GLU A 36 -14.68 2.38 -9.41
N ASN A 37 -14.08 1.98 -10.55
CA ASN A 37 -14.01 0.60 -11.02
C ASN A 37 -12.92 -0.24 -10.34
N LEU A 38 -12.10 0.32 -9.44
CA LEU A 38 -11.14 -0.46 -8.68
C LEU A 38 -11.86 -1.42 -7.73
N PRO A 39 -11.57 -2.72 -7.80
CA PRO A 39 -12.14 -3.68 -6.86
C PRO A 39 -11.58 -3.50 -5.45
N ASP A 40 -12.37 -3.86 -4.45
CA ASP A 40 -11.84 -4.12 -3.12
C ASP A 40 -11.00 -5.41 -3.14
N VAL A 41 -9.97 -5.47 -2.32
CA VAL A 41 -9.05 -6.62 -2.26
C VAL A 41 -9.45 -7.51 -1.09
N ASP A 42 -9.73 -8.78 -1.36
CA ASP A 42 -9.76 -9.81 -0.32
C ASP A 42 -8.33 -10.22 0.01
N ILE A 43 -7.77 -9.60 1.05
CA ILE A 43 -6.39 -9.84 1.49
C ILE A 43 -6.16 -11.30 1.83
N ALA A 44 -7.13 -11.97 2.43
CA ALA A 44 -6.99 -13.37 2.86
C ALA A 44 -6.83 -14.33 1.68
N SER A 45 -7.50 -14.07 0.56
CA SER A 45 -7.38 -14.91 -0.64
C SER A 45 -6.28 -14.43 -1.60
N GLU A 46 -6.26 -13.14 -1.91
CA GLU A 46 -5.37 -12.59 -2.95
C GLU A 46 -3.91 -12.49 -2.50
N LEU A 47 -3.67 -12.27 -1.20
CA LEU A 47 -2.34 -12.06 -0.63
C LEU A 47 -1.98 -13.12 0.43
N SER A 48 -2.61 -14.29 0.41
CA SER A 48 -2.32 -15.41 1.32
C SER A 48 -0.85 -15.84 1.28
N TYR A 49 -0.23 -15.81 0.10
CA TYR A 49 1.20 -16.15 -0.05
C TYR A 49 2.12 -15.24 0.79
N VAL A 50 1.71 -13.99 1.05
CA VAL A 50 2.46 -13.08 1.92
C VAL A 50 2.32 -13.49 3.38
N THR A 51 1.09 -13.74 3.84
CA THR A 51 0.83 -14.16 5.23
C THR A 51 1.44 -15.52 5.55
N ASP A 52 1.42 -16.45 4.59
CA ASP A 52 2.10 -17.74 4.69
C ASP A 52 3.62 -17.57 4.83
N ALA A 53 4.22 -16.67 4.03
CA ALA A 53 5.64 -16.35 4.11
C ALA A 53 5.99 -15.69 5.46
N VAL A 54 5.16 -14.75 5.96
CA VAL A 54 5.34 -14.13 7.28
C VAL A 54 5.31 -15.19 8.38
N SER A 55 4.34 -16.08 8.37
CA SER A 55 4.21 -17.16 9.35
C SER A 55 5.40 -18.13 9.30
N LEU A 56 5.86 -18.50 8.12
CA LEU A 56 7.04 -19.35 7.93
C LEU A 56 8.30 -18.67 8.48
N ILE A 57 8.56 -17.43 8.05
CA ILE A 57 9.75 -16.68 8.48
C ILE A 57 9.73 -16.47 10.00
N ARG A 58 8.58 -16.14 10.57
CA ARG A 58 8.43 -15.96 12.03
C ARG A 58 8.83 -17.21 12.80
N ARG A 59 8.41 -18.38 12.32
CA ARG A 59 8.76 -19.68 12.91
C ARG A 59 10.25 -19.99 12.76
N GLU A 60 10.80 -19.82 11.55
CA GLU A 60 12.21 -20.13 11.28
C GLU A 60 13.18 -19.20 12.03
N LEU A 61 12.82 -17.94 12.25
CA LEU A 61 13.60 -17.01 13.08
C LEU A 61 13.67 -17.45 14.56
N ASN A 62 12.71 -18.25 15.01
CA ASN A 62 12.68 -18.80 16.37
C ASN A 62 13.00 -17.79 17.50
N GLY A 63 12.54 -16.55 17.33
CA GLY A 63 12.74 -15.48 18.32
C GLY A 63 14.13 -14.83 18.36
N GLN A 64 15.04 -15.20 17.46
CA GLN A 64 16.40 -14.65 17.43
C GLN A 64 16.44 -13.15 17.11
N VAL A 65 15.56 -12.72 16.20
CA VAL A 65 15.37 -11.32 15.83
C VAL A 65 13.88 -11.03 15.61
N PRO A 66 13.42 -9.78 15.81
CA PRO A 66 12.03 -9.43 15.51
C PRO A 66 11.76 -9.43 14.01
N LEU A 67 10.53 -9.82 13.63
CA LEU A 67 10.05 -9.76 12.26
C LEU A 67 9.21 -8.51 12.09
N ILE A 68 9.58 -7.68 11.10
CA ILE A 68 8.88 -6.46 10.73
C ILE A 68 8.08 -6.73 9.46
N GLY A 69 6.75 -6.56 9.55
CA GLY A 69 5.87 -6.49 8.39
C GLY A 69 5.87 -5.08 7.78
N PHE A 70 5.37 -4.92 6.56
CA PHE A 70 5.36 -3.60 5.93
C PHE A 70 4.31 -3.46 4.83
N SER A 71 4.04 -2.22 4.48
CA SER A 71 3.26 -1.82 3.29
C SER A 71 3.75 -0.46 2.78
N GLY A 72 3.42 -0.12 1.55
CA GLY A 72 3.46 1.27 1.08
C GLY A 72 2.32 2.08 1.70
N SER A 73 2.54 3.39 1.85
CA SER A 73 1.45 4.31 2.21
C SER A 73 0.43 4.44 1.08
N PRO A 74 -0.82 4.81 1.37
CA PRO A 74 -1.82 5.06 0.32
C PRO A 74 -1.33 6.05 -0.73
N TRP A 75 -0.67 7.14 -0.31
CA TRP A 75 -0.10 8.11 -1.24
C TRP A 75 0.98 7.49 -2.14
N THR A 76 1.96 6.80 -1.56
CA THR A 76 3.02 6.16 -2.34
C THR A 76 2.45 5.13 -3.33
N LEU A 77 1.49 4.30 -2.91
CA LEU A 77 0.84 3.33 -3.80
C LEU A 77 0.09 4.03 -4.93
N SER A 78 -0.66 5.10 -4.63
CA SER A 78 -1.39 5.86 -5.65
C SER A 78 -0.45 6.50 -6.68
N THR A 79 0.77 6.93 -6.27
CA THR A 79 1.75 7.47 -7.22
C THR A 79 2.12 6.44 -8.29
N TYR A 80 2.40 5.21 -7.90
CA TYR A 80 2.71 4.12 -8.84
C TYR A 80 1.51 3.76 -9.72
N MET A 81 0.31 3.70 -9.15
CA MET A 81 -0.92 3.37 -9.89
C MET A 81 -1.27 4.42 -10.95
N ILE A 82 -1.00 5.69 -10.67
CA ILE A 82 -1.26 6.80 -11.59
C ILE A 82 -0.10 7.01 -12.56
N GLU A 83 1.16 6.99 -12.12
CA GLU A 83 2.32 7.13 -13.01
C GLU A 83 2.52 5.91 -13.91
N GLY A 84 2.10 4.71 -13.43
CA GLY A 84 2.25 3.44 -14.14
C GLY A 84 3.59 2.76 -13.87
N GLY A 85 4.37 3.30 -12.94
CA GLY A 85 5.70 2.83 -12.55
C GLY A 85 6.45 3.87 -11.74
N GLY A 86 7.78 3.74 -11.65
CA GLY A 86 8.63 4.76 -11.05
C GLY A 86 8.59 6.07 -11.85
N SER A 87 8.57 7.21 -11.16
CA SER A 87 8.57 8.54 -11.77
C SER A 87 9.60 9.43 -11.10
N LYS A 88 10.18 10.36 -11.88
CA LYS A 88 11.15 11.35 -11.37
C LYS A 88 10.46 12.67 -11.00
N ASP A 89 9.45 13.07 -11.74
CA ASP A 89 8.77 14.37 -11.61
C ASP A 89 7.37 14.27 -11.02
N PHE A 90 6.79 13.07 -10.99
CA PHE A 90 5.44 12.80 -10.44
C PHE A 90 4.36 13.72 -11.05
N ARG A 91 4.49 13.95 -12.35
CA ARG A 91 3.66 14.94 -13.05
C ARG A 91 2.21 14.50 -13.15
N LEU A 92 1.97 13.22 -13.43
CA LEU A 92 0.61 12.70 -13.65
C LEU A 92 -0.17 12.62 -12.34
N VAL A 93 0.46 12.16 -11.26
CA VAL A 93 -0.21 12.10 -9.95
C VAL A 93 -0.51 13.49 -9.40
N LYS A 94 0.41 14.46 -9.57
CA LYS A 94 0.15 15.84 -9.19
C LYS A 94 -1.00 16.44 -9.99
N LYS A 95 -1.00 16.23 -11.31
CA LYS A 95 -2.10 16.66 -12.17
C LYS A 95 -3.43 16.04 -11.72
N PHE A 96 -3.47 14.73 -11.50
CA PHE A 96 -4.67 14.02 -11.06
C PHE A 96 -5.20 14.56 -9.72
N MET A 97 -4.30 14.78 -8.75
CA MET A 97 -4.65 15.32 -7.42
C MET A 97 -5.31 16.70 -7.49
N TYR A 98 -4.87 17.58 -8.41
CA TYR A 98 -5.44 18.92 -8.56
C TYR A 98 -6.69 18.96 -9.44
N ASP A 99 -6.73 18.15 -10.50
CA ASP A 99 -7.85 18.16 -11.44
C ASP A 99 -9.05 17.34 -10.93
N ASN A 100 -8.79 16.30 -10.12
CA ASN A 100 -9.80 15.36 -9.63
C ASN A 100 -9.63 15.08 -8.12
N PRO A 101 -9.73 16.10 -7.25
CA PRO A 101 -9.44 15.94 -5.82
C PRO A 101 -10.34 14.92 -5.14
N GLU A 102 -11.63 14.85 -5.50
CA GLU A 102 -12.58 13.88 -4.94
C GLU A 102 -12.19 12.45 -5.29
N ALA A 103 -11.88 12.18 -6.55
CA ALA A 103 -11.42 10.86 -7.00
C ALA A 103 -10.07 10.48 -6.36
N MET A 104 -9.18 11.47 -6.16
CA MET A 104 -7.92 11.22 -5.44
C MET A 104 -8.18 10.80 -4.00
N HIS A 105 -9.06 11.47 -3.28
CA HIS A 105 -9.43 11.09 -1.91
C HIS A 105 -10.15 9.75 -1.85
N GLU A 106 -10.97 9.41 -2.83
CA GLU A 106 -11.58 8.08 -2.94
C GLU A 106 -10.52 6.98 -3.13
N LEU A 107 -9.57 7.17 -4.05
CA LEU A 107 -8.46 6.25 -4.26
C LEU A 107 -7.66 6.05 -2.97
N LEU A 108 -7.28 7.13 -2.29
CA LEU A 108 -6.54 7.07 -1.05
C LEU A 108 -7.31 6.35 0.06
N SER A 109 -8.64 6.54 0.12
CA SER A 109 -9.51 5.85 1.06
C SER A 109 -9.60 4.35 0.80
N LYS A 110 -9.75 3.94 -0.48
CA LYS A 110 -9.71 2.52 -0.88
C LYS A 110 -8.38 1.88 -0.49
N LEU A 111 -7.27 2.56 -0.81
CA LEU A 111 -5.93 2.08 -0.45
C LEU A 111 -5.71 2.02 1.06
N ALA A 112 -6.20 3.00 1.83
CA ALA A 112 -6.06 2.99 3.29
C ALA A 112 -6.77 1.79 3.92
N ARG A 113 -7.96 1.44 3.46
CA ARG A 113 -8.66 0.21 3.91
C ARG A 113 -7.86 -1.03 3.58
N ALA A 114 -7.44 -1.18 2.33
CA ALA A 114 -6.65 -2.34 1.89
C ALA A 114 -5.32 -2.47 2.65
N VAL A 115 -4.60 -1.36 2.89
CA VAL A 115 -3.36 -1.34 3.69
C VAL A 115 -3.64 -1.73 5.14
N THR A 116 -4.74 -1.25 5.74
CA THR A 116 -5.12 -1.62 7.11
C THR A 116 -5.35 -3.13 7.21
N ASP A 117 -6.15 -3.70 6.33
CA ASP A 117 -6.44 -5.13 6.31
C ASP A 117 -5.17 -5.96 6.06
N TYR A 118 -4.32 -5.50 5.15
CA TYR A 118 -3.05 -6.15 4.83
C TYR A 118 -2.05 -6.13 6.01
N LEU A 119 -1.91 -5.02 6.71
CA LEU A 119 -1.05 -4.94 7.88
C LEU A 119 -1.60 -5.76 9.05
N ASN A 120 -2.92 -5.74 9.26
CA ASN A 120 -3.57 -6.59 10.27
C ASN A 120 -3.37 -8.09 9.96
N ALA A 121 -3.47 -8.50 8.70
CA ALA A 121 -3.17 -9.87 8.30
C ALA A 121 -1.71 -10.26 8.58
N GLN A 122 -0.76 -9.36 8.33
CA GLN A 122 0.65 -9.60 8.67
C GLN A 122 0.89 -9.69 10.18
N ILE A 123 0.23 -8.85 10.99
CA ILE A 123 0.29 -8.93 12.47
C ILE A 123 -0.26 -10.28 12.94
N GLN A 124 -1.42 -10.72 12.44
CA GLN A 124 -2.01 -12.02 12.77
C GLN A 124 -1.12 -13.19 12.34
N ALA A 125 -0.43 -13.07 11.22
CA ALA A 125 0.53 -14.06 10.72
C ALA A 125 1.84 -14.11 11.53
N GLY A 126 2.12 -13.13 12.41
CA GLY A 126 3.25 -13.16 13.33
C GLY A 126 4.25 -12.01 13.20
N ALA A 127 3.98 -11.00 12.39
CA ALA A 127 4.79 -9.77 12.39
C ALA A 127 4.73 -9.10 13.76
N GLN A 128 5.89 -8.68 14.29
CA GLN A 128 6.02 -8.12 15.64
C GLN A 128 6.02 -6.60 15.66
N ALA A 129 6.30 -6.00 14.52
CA ALA A 129 6.14 -4.59 14.22
C ALA A 129 5.71 -4.46 12.76
N VAL A 130 5.12 -3.32 12.42
CA VAL A 130 4.80 -2.99 11.03
C VAL A 130 5.32 -1.61 10.68
N GLN A 131 5.70 -1.44 9.42
CA GLN A 131 6.21 -0.19 8.87
C GLN A 131 5.42 0.22 7.64
N ILE A 132 5.03 1.49 7.58
CA ILE A 132 4.41 2.09 6.40
C ILE A 132 5.48 2.94 5.68
N PHE A 133 5.81 2.55 4.44
CA PHE A 133 6.75 3.30 3.61
C PHE A 133 6.03 4.41 2.85
N ASP A 134 6.43 5.65 3.10
CA ASP A 134 5.88 6.83 2.43
C ASP A 134 6.92 7.57 1.60
N THR A 135 7.58 6.84 0.70
CA THR A 135 8.66 7.35 -0.15
C THR A 135 8.20 8.51 -1.04
N GLY A 136 6.94 8.47 -1.50
CA GLY A 136 6.33 9.53 -2.31
C GLY A 136 5.93 10.79 -1.53
N GLY A 137 5.91 10.75 -0.19
CA GLY A 137 5.45 11.89 0.63
C GLY A 137 6.31 13.14 0.49
N GLY A 138 7.60 12.97 0.24
CA GLY A 138 8.57 14.07 0.14
C GLY A 138 8.36 15.02 -1.06
N ILE A 139 7.50 14.68 -2.01
CA ILE A 139 7.19 15.54 -3.18
C ILE A 139 6.03 16.52 -2.92
N LEU A 140 5.36 16.38 -1.79
CA LEU A 140 4.20 17.19 -1.40
C LEU A 140 4.62 18.41 -0.58
N THR A 141 3.85 19.49 -0.71
CA THR A 141 3.91 20.58 0.27
C THR A 141 3.39 20.11 1.62
N THR A 142 3.71 20.81 2.71
CA THR A 142 3.25 20.45 4.05
C THR A 142 1.73 20.27 4.11
N GLN A 143 0.97 21.19 3.52
CA GLN A 143 -0.49 21.10 3.50
C GLN A 143 -1.00 19.91 2.69
N SER A 144 -0.44 19.70 1.49
CA SER A 144 -0.81 18.55 0.63
C SER A 144 -0.41 17.23 1.27
N TYR A 145 0.75 17.17 1.93
CA TYR A 145 1.19 16.01 2.67
C TYR A 145 0.20 15.63 3.78
N GLN A 146 -0.22 16.62 4.57
CA GLN A 146 -1.20 16.39 5.63
C GLN A 146 -2.52 15.83 5.07
N ALA A 147 -3.03 16.42 3.98
CA ALA A 147 -4.31 16.05 3.40
C ALA A 147 -4.28 14.71 2.64
N ASN A 148 -3.21 14.43 1.90
CA ASN A 148 -3.16 13.29 0.96
C ASN A 148 -2.30 12.11 1.43
N SER A 149 -1.49 12.26 2.49
CA SER A 149 -0.70 11.16 3.03
C SER A 149 -0.91 10.97 4.53
N LEU A 150 -0.55 11.94 5.36
CA LEU A 150 -0.49 11.77 6.81
C LEU A 150 -1.84 11.38 7.43
N ASN A 151 -2.95 12.00 7.00
CA ASN A 151 -4.27 11.71 7.55
C ASN A 151 -4.69 10.25 7.28
N TYR A 152 -4.35 9.71 6.11
CA TYR A 152 -4.61 8.32 5.77
C TYR A 152 -3.74 7.35 6.57
N MET A 153 -2.45 7.66 6.76
CA MET A 153 -1.57 6.85 7.61
C MET A 153 -2.03 6.85 9.07
N LYS A 154 -2.51 7.99 9.59
CA LYS A 154 -3.12 8.05 10.93
C LYS A 154 -4.32 7.13 11.05
N SER A 155 -5.24 7.19 10.08
CA SER A 155 -6.41 6.31 10.04
C SER A 155 -6.03 4.83 10.01
N ILE A 156 -4.99 4.46 9.25
CA ILE A 156 -4.47 3.09 9.24
C ILE A 156 -4.01 2.70 10.65
N VAL A 157 -3.14 3.49 11.27
CA VAL A 157 -2.56 3.19 12.60
C VAL A 157 -3.65 3.06 13.66
N GLU A 158 -4.67 3.90 13.65
CA GLU A 158 -5.81 3.87 14.58
C GLU A 158 -6.66 2.58 14.44
N ASN A 159 -6.59 1.90 13.31
CA ASN A 159 -7.34 0.68 13.01
C ASN A 159 -6.47 -0.60 12.98
N LEU A 160 -5.19 -0.50 13.40
CA LEU A 160 -4.36 -1.69 13.56
C LEU A 160 -4.74 -2.45 14.83
N ILE A 161 -4.69 -3.78 14.72
CA ILE A 161 -4.95 -4.67 15.86
C ILE A 161 -3.77 -4.57 16.85
N PRO A 162 -4.02 -4.30 18.14
CA PRO A 162 -2.96 -4.28 19.16
C PRO A 162 -2.27 -5.65 19.28
N GLU A 163 -0.96 -5.65 19.53
CA GLU A 163 -0.12 -6.87 19.61
C GLU A 163 -0.66 -7.95 20.58
N ASN A 164 -1.46 -7.56 21.58
CA ASN A 164 -1.93 -8.46 22.65
C ASN A 164 -3.27 -9.17 22.36
N GLU A 165 -4.02 -8.78 21.33
CA GLU A 165 -5.33 -9.38 21.04
C GLU A 165 -5.27 -10.59 20.10
N GLY A 166 -4.14 -10.82 19.44
CA GLY A 166 -3.93 -11.92 18.49
C GLY A 166 -3.20 -13.15 19.05
N ARG A 167 -2.76 -13.14 20.31
CA ARG A 167 -2.06 -14.26 20.94
C ARG A 167 -2.90 -14.90 22.04
N LYS A 168 -3.70 -15.86 21.64
CA LYS A 168 -4.15 -16.93 22.53
C LYS A 168 -3.49 -18.24 22.14
#